data_3aa561d59b034eed3a0dbec47589343d
#
_entry.id   3aa561d59b034eed3a0dbec47589343d
#
_cell.length_a   1.000
_cell.length_b   1.000
_cell.length_c   1.000
_cell.angle_alpha   90.00
_cell.angle_beta   90.00
_cell.angle_gamma   90.00
#
_symmetry.space_group_name_H-M   'P 1'
#
loop_
_entity.id
_entity.type
_entity.pdbx_description
1 polymer ?
#
loop_
_entity_poly.entity_id
_entity_poly.type
_entity_poly.pdbx_seq_one_letter_code
_entity_poly.pdbx_strand_id
1 'polypeptide(L)'
;MGELFPDEEKGEGAASESFGADAPLAFRMRPRTFEEVLGQEALLGEEGPVGRAARLGRPPSVVLVGPPGSGKTTLAGLLAASLDCRLVRMSAVSAGVADVRRVVEDARRLRGPGGGTVLFLDEIHHFSRTQQDALLPHVESGLITLIGATTENPSFQLTSALLSRVLIWELAPLGETQLLELVRRAMSEPRGLGGRGLTIAPDAAEALALGCGGDARILLNCLEQAAAGLPAGAEIDRVLAERALAHPHLTHDRAGDLHFQILSALIKSVRGSDPDAGLYWLARLLEGGEDPRVPARRLVILAAEDVGLADPSALSVAVSAYQAAQVVGMPECRLPLAEATVYLSLAPKSNSVYRGYSAAAAEVAASLSLPVPVHLRNAVTRRDRELGFGRGYEYAHDDPEGLVSHHHLPQGLEGRTYFQPSPHGMEASLGERLARIRDRRRASPIPPPGPPPPLAPQPPPRPGPPPAPPGPDAAAGP
;
A
#
# COMPACT_ATOMS: atom_id res chain seq x y z
N MET A 1 2.19 22.40 30.15
CA MET A 1 2.10 22.17 28.71
C MET A 1 0.76 21.52 28.49
N GLY A 2 -0.18 22.34 28.05
CA GLY A 2 -1.60 22.10 28.14
C GLY A 2 -2.12 21.06 27.13
N GLU A 3 -3.08 20.37 27.62
CA GLU A 3 -3.97 19.45 26.92
C GLU A 3 -4.66 20.17 25.76
N LEU A 4 -4.48 19.65 24.53
CA LEU A 4 -4.98 20.27 23.31
C LEU A 4 -6.25 19.57 22.76
N PHE A 5 -6.89 18.70 23.54
CA PHE A 5 -8.18 18.10 23.19
C PHE A 5 -9.06 17.99 24.44
N PRO A 6 -10.27 18.57 24.43
CA PRO A 6 -11.21 18.37 25.51
C PRO A 6 -11.73 16.93 25.51
N ASP A 7 -11.83 16.34 26.71
CA ASP A 7 -12.46 15.05 26.99
C ASP A 7 -13.91 15.06 26.54
N GLU A 8 -14.30 14.06 25.75
CA GLU A 8 -15.59 13.97 25.17
C GLU A 8 -16.61 13.23 26.02
N GLU A 9 -17.68 13.94 26.19
CA GLU A 9 -18.91 13.51 26.85
C GLU A 9 -19.71 12.51 26.00
N LYS A 10 -20.50 11.76 26.73
CA LYS A 10 -21.41 10.69 26.38
C LYS A 10 -22.32 11.03 25.21
N GLY A 11 -22.59 10.02 24.38
CA GLY A 11 -23.54 10.05 23.31
C GLY A 11 -24.91 10.61 23.71
N GLU A 12 -25.27 11.70 23.07
CA GLU A 12 -26.64 12.09 22.80
C GLU A 12 -26.84 12.03 21.29
N GLY A 13 -27.99 11.48 20.90
CA GLY A 13 -28.37 11.24 19.52
C GLY A 13 -28.26 12.50 18.67
N ALA A 14 -28.16 12.35 17.37
CA ALA A 14 -27.97 13.34 16.32
C ALA A 14 -28.73 14.67 16.55
N ALA A 15 -28.31 15.42 17.57
CA ALA A 15 -28.74 16.76 17.89
C ALA A 15 -27.65 17.71 17.42
N SER A 16 -28.02 18.56 16.47
CA SER A 16 -27.33 19.73 15.96
C SER A 16 -26.24 20.27 16.90
N GLU A 17 -25.00 19.85 16.74
CA GLU A 17 -23.88 20.68 17.15
C GLU A 17 -23.96 21.96 16.30
N SER A 18 -24.45 23.03 16.89
CA SER A 18 -24.37 24.38 16.32
C SER A 18 -22.91 24.84 16.41
N PHE A 19 -22.07 24.30 15.53
CA PHE A 19 -20.74 24.84 15.34
C PHE A 19 -20.87 26.29 14.86
N GLY A 20 -20.17 27.21 15.56
CA GLY A 20 -20.24 28.63 15.25
C GLY A 20 -19.93 28.91 13.78
N ALA A 21 -20.36 30.03 13.29
CA ALA A 21 -20.14 30.51 11.91
C ALA A 21 -18.63 30.52 11.51
N ASP A 22 -17.75 30.35 12.46
CA ASP A 22 -16.27 30.36 12.31
C ASP A 22 -15.67 29.01 11.90
N ALA A 23 -16.45 27.89 11.86
CA ALA A 23 -15.93 26.62 11.40
C ALA A 23 -15.67 26.65 9.87
N PRO A 24 -14.57 26.03 9.37
CA PRO A 24 -14.27 26.00 7.94
C PRO A 24 -15.42 25.46 7.09
N LEU A 25 -15.63 26.02 5.91
CA LEU A 25 -16.71 25.61 5.00
C LEU A 25 -16.69 24.11 4.70
N ALA A 26 -15.50 23.54 4.49
CA ALA A 26 -15.33 22.10 4.28
C ALA A 26 -15.81 21.24 5.46
N PHE A 27 -15.80 21.77 6.67
CA PHE A 27 -16.34 21.10 7.85
C PHE A 27 -17.87 21.26 7.92
N ARG A 28 -18.37 22.48 7.72
CA ARG A 28 -19.81 22.81 7.78
C ARG A 28 -20.61 22.07 6.71
N MET A 29 -20.04 21.89 5.52
CA MET A 29 -20.67 21.22 4.38
C MET A 29 -20.53 19.69 4.38
N ARG A 30 -19.98 19.08 5.44
CA ARG A 30 -19.95 17.61 5.54
C ARG A 30 -21.36 17.02 5.45
N PRO A 31 -21.55 15.97 4.63
CA PRO A 31 -22.81 15.24 4.57
C PRO A 31 -23.25 14.75 5.96
N ARG A 32 -24.52 14.92 6.28
CA ARG A 32 -25.16 14.50 7.54
C ARG A 32 -26.03 13.25 7.36
N THR A 33 -26.40 12.95 6.12
CA THR A 33 -27.15 11.75 5.74
C THR A 33 -26.51 11.11 4.52
N PHE A 34 -26.86 9.86 4.23
CA PHE A 34 -26.33 9.17 3.05
C PHE A 34 -26.77 9.80 1.73
N GLU A 35 -27.97 10.42 1.71
CA GLU A 35 -28.52 11.11 0.54
C GLU A 35 -27.75 12.39 0.19
N GLU A 36 -27.06 12.96 1.16
CA GLU A 36 -26.20 14.12 0.92
C GLU A 36 -24.83 13.75 0.31
N VAL A 37 -24.41 12.48 0.41
CA VAL A 37 -23.14 12.04 -0.13
C VAL A 37 -23.20 11.99 -1.65
N LEU A 38 -22.25 12.64 -2.31
CA LEU A 38 -22.15 12.72 -3.77
C LEU A 38 -21.14 11.71 -4.33
N GLY A 39 -21.42 11.18 -5.51
CA GLY A 39 -20.46 10.43 -6.33
C GLY A 39 -20.12 9.01 -5.84
N GLN A 40 -20.91 8.44 -4.91
CA GLN A 40 -20.65 7.12 -4.35
C GLN A 40 -21.86 6.18 -4.55
N GLU A 41 -22.53 6.27 -5.68
CA GLU A 41 -23.79 5.56 -5.98
C GLU A 41 -23.63 4.05 -5.91
N ALA A 42 -22.47 3.53 -6.33
CA ALA A 42 -22.15 2.10 -6.27
C ALA A 42 -22.07 1.55 -4.83
N LEU A 43 -21.66 2.39 -3.88
CA LEU A 43 -21.57 2.02 -2.47
C LEU A 43 -22.88 2.23 -1.74
N LEU A 44 -23.59 3.32 -2.05
CA LEU A 44 -24.76 3.82 -1.29
C LEU A 44 -26.09 3.27 -1.80
N GLY A 45 -26.18 2.81 -3.06
CA GLY A 45 -27.39 2.26 -3.64
C GLY A 45 -28.01 1.13 -2.79
N GLU A 46 -29.29 0.84 -2.97
CA GLU A 46 -30.01 -0.18 -2.20
C GLU A 46 -29.32 -1.55 -2.23
N GLU A 47 -28.78 -1.94 -3.36
CA GLU A 47 -27.97 -3.17 -3.55
C GLU A 47 -26.50 -2.96 -3.23
N GLY A 48 -26.08 -1.74 -2.90
CA GLY A 48 -24.72 -1.39 -2.53
C GLY A 48 -24.33 -1.96 -1.15
N PRO A 49 -23.02 -2.03 -0.85
CA PRO A 49 -22.55 -2.59 0.41
C PRO A 49 -23.00 -1.81 1.64
N VAL A 50 -23.18 -0.49 1.55
CA VAL A 50 -23.70 0.36 2.64
C VAL A 50 -25.17 0.05 2.90
N GLY A 51 -26.02 -0.02 1.86
CA GLY A 51 -27.42 -0.38 1.98
C GLY A 51 -27.62 -1.78 2.59
N ARG A 52 -26.76 -2.74 2.22
CA ARG A 52 -26.75 -4.08 2.84
C ARG A 52 -26.36 -4.02 4.31
N ALA A 53 -25.32 -3.25 4.69
CA ALA A 53 -24.90 -3.10 6.07
C ALA A 53 -26.03 -2.49 6.94
N ALA A 54 -26.73 -1.49 6.44
CA ALA A 54 -27.87 -0.87 7.12
C ALA A 54 -29.00 -1.89 7.37
N ARG A 55 -29.32 -2.77 6.41
CA ARG A 55 -30.32 -3.83 6.56
C ARG A 55 -29.91 -4.90 7.59
N LEU A 56 -28.61 -5.18 7.73
CA LEU A 56 -28.08 -6.16 8.70
C LEU A 56 -28.01 -5.62 10.13
N GLY A 57 -28.25 -4.34 10.35
CA GLY A 57 -28.26 -3.70 11.67
C GLY A 57 -26.90 -3.61 12.35
N ARG A 58 -25.82 -3.89 11.66
CA ARG A 58 -24.45 -3.71 12.17
C ARG A 58 -23.47 -3.48 11.01
N PRO A 59 -22.48 -2.56 11.17
CA PRO A 59 -21.48 -2.34 10.15
C PRO A 59 -20.52 -3.55 10.09
N PRO A 60 -20.13 -3.98 8.89
CA PRO A 60 -19.00 -4.91 8.74
C PRO A 60 -17.69 -4.16 9.02
N SER A 61 -16.62 -4.91 9.36
CA SER A 61 -15.28 -4.34 9.34
C SER A 61 -14.85 -4.11 7.90
N VAL A 62 -14.43 -2.88 7.59
CA VAL A 62 -14.11 -2.45 6.21
C VAL A 62 -12.85 -1.60 6.17
N VAL A 63 -12.20 -1.58 5.01
CA VAL A 63 -11.19 -0.59 4.67
C VAL A 63 -11.71 0.24 3.50
N LEU A 64 -11.87 1.53 3.75
CA LEU A 64 -12.28 2.54 2.77
C LEU A 64 -11.04 3.00 2.01
N VAL A 65 -10.98 2.73 0.74
CA VAL A 65 -9.87 3.10 -0.15
C VAL A 65 -10.34 4.19 -1.10
N GLY A 66 -9.57 5.23 -1.29
CA GLY A 66 -9.92 6.28 -2.25
C GLY A 66 -9.09 7.53 -2.07
N PRO A 67 -9.15 8.48 -3.03
CA PRO A 67 -8.38 9.71 -2.99
C PRO A 67 -8.78 10.60 -1.81
N PRO A 68 -7.95 11.59 -1.44
CA PRO A 68 -8.33 12.61 -0.47
C PRO A 68 -9.65 13.29 -0.90
N GLY A 69 -10.41 13.78 0.07
CA GLY A 69 -11.68 14.48 -0.21
C GLY A 69 -12.83 13.63 -0.75
N SER A 70 -12.66 12.32 -1.01
CA SER A 70 -13.71 11.42 -1.50
C SER A 70 -14.80 11.08 -0.46
N GLY A 71 -14.66 11.50 0.80
CA GLY A 71 -15.66 11.30 1.84
C GLY A 71 -15.47 10.12 2.77
N LYS A 72 -14.29 9.46 2.82
CA LYS A 72 -14.00 8.29 3.67
C LYS A 72 -14.39 8.51 5.15
N THR A 73 -13.89 9.58 5.76
CA THR A 73 -14.18 9.94 7.16
C THR A 73 -15.65 10.24 7.40
N THR A 74 -16.31 10.88 6.43
CA THR A 74 -17.75 11.19 6.46
C THR A 74 -18.56 9.91 6.41
N LEU A 75 -18.27 9.02 5.48
CA LEU A 75 -18.95 7.75 5.33
C LEU A 75 -18.84 6.87 6.58
N ALA A 76 -17.66 6.83 7.21
CA ALA A 76 -17.46 6.13 8.47
C ALA A 76 -18.34 6.69 9.60
N GLY A 77 -18.47 8.02 9.69
CA GLY A 77 -19.33 8.68 10.65
C GLY A 77 -20.81 8.39 10.42
N LEU A 78 -21.26 8.44 9.17
CA LEU A 78 -22.65 8.13 8.81
C LEU A 78 -23.00 6.67 9.09
N LEU A 79 -22.11 5.74 8.79
CA LEU A 79 -22.28 4.31 9.11
C LEU A 79 -22.43 4.09 10.62
N ALA A 80 -21.56 4.69 11.42
CA ALA A 80 -21.63 4.54 12.86
C ALA A 80 -22.93 5.13 13.43
N ALA A 81 -23.34 6.32 12.96
CA ALA A 81 -24.54 7.00 13.40
C ALA A 81 -25.82 6.24 12.98
N SER A 82 -25.87 5.70 11.76
CA SER A 82 -27.04 4.95 11.26
C SER A 82 -27.30 3.64 11.99
N LEU A 83 -26.32 3.11 12.69
CA LEU A 83 -26.37 1.81 13.38
C LEU A 83 -26.28 1.95 14.90
N ASP A 84 -26.46 3.16 15.42
CA ASP A 84 -26.37 3.48 16.87
C ASP A 84 -25.11 2.92 17.54
N CYS A 85 -23.98 3.00 16.82
CA CYS A 85 -22.69 2.55 17.31
C CYS A 85 -21.87 3.72 17.84
N ARG A 86 -21.16 3.49 18.94
CA ARG A 86 -20.15 4.46 19.43
C ARG A 86 -19.00 4.54 18.42
N LEU A 87 -18.76 5.73 17.88
CA LEU A 87 -17.63 5.99 16.98
C LEU A 87 -16.42 6.49 17.78
N VAL A 88 -15.32 5.74 17.73
CA VAL A 88 -14.01 6.17 18.23
C VAL A 88 -13.12 6.48 17.04
N ARG A 89 -12.63 7.72 16.95
CA ARG A 89 -11.75 8.17 15.87
C ARG A 89 -10.29 8.14 16.33
N MET A 90 -9.43 7.62 15.49
CA MET A 90 -7.99 7.51 15.75
C MET A 90 -7.21 7.73 14.45
N SER A 91 -6.09 8.44 14.53
CA SER A 91 -5.16 8.57 13.39
C SER A 91 -4.03 7.57 13.57
N ALA A 92 -3.79 6.75 12.53
CA ALA A 92 -2.69 5.78 12.55
C ALA A 92 -1.30 6.43 12.60
N VAL A 93 -1.19 7.70 12.21
CA VAL A 93 0.07 8.46 12.28
C VAL A 93 0.51 8.72 13.72
N SER A 94 -0.44 8.97 14.62
CA SER A 94 -0.16 9.36 16.00
C SER A 94 -0.47 8.28 17.04
N ALA A 95 -1.29 7.28 16.69
CA ALA A 95 -1.76 6.26 17.62
C ALA A 95 -0.76 5.13 17.84
N GLY A 96 -0.63 4.68 19.08
CA GLY A 96 0.17 3.54 19.48
C GLY A 96 -0.64 2.30 19.87
N VAL A 97 0.04 1.19 20.17
CA VAL A 97 -0.59 -0.05 20.69
C VAL A 97 -1.35 0.20 22.01
N ALA A 98 -0.86 1.15 22.81
CA ALA A 98 -1.51 1.53 24.07
C ALA A 98 -2.91 2.15 23.86
N ASP A 99 -3.05 2.96 22.80
CA ASP A 99 -4.32 3.60 22.45
C ASP A 99 -5.32 2.56 21.95
N VAL A 100 -4.87 1.62 21.12
CA VAL A 100 -5.70 0.48 20.69
C VAL A 100 -6.21 -0.30 21.91
N ARG A 101 -5.34 -0.61 22.88
CA ARG A 101 -5.74 -1.33 24.10
C ARG A 101 -6.78 -0.56 24.92
N ARG A 102 -6.64 0.76 25.04
CA ARG A 102 -7.61 1.62 25.72
C ARG A 102 -8.99 1.52 25.07
N VAL A 103 -9.06 1.64 23.73
CA VAL A 103 -10.31 1.50 22.98
C VAL A 103 -10.94 0.12 23.20
N VAL A 104 -10.12 -0.95 23.22
CA VAL A 104 -10.57 -2.32 23.46
C VAL A 104 -11.16 -2.47 24.88
N GLU A 105 -10.51 -1.91 25.89
CA GLU A 105 -10.99 -1.94 27.28
C GLU A 105 -12.30 -1.19 27.42
N ASP A 106 -12.41 -0.02 26.82
CA ASP A 106 -13.65 0.77 26.80
C ASP A 106 -14.77 0.03 26.08
N ALA A 107 -14.50 -0.58 24.92
CA ALA A 107 -15.47 -1.39 24.19
C ALA A 107 -15.97 -2.58 25.02
N ARG A 108 -15.11 -3.20 25.84
CA ARG A 108 -15.52 -4.27 26.78
C ARG A 108 -16.42 -3.78 27.89
N ARG A 109 -16.11 -2.60 28.46
CA ARG A 109 -16.89 -2.00 29.56
C ARG A 109 -18.27 -1.55 29.06
N LEU A 110 -18.37 -1.06 27.86
CA LEU A 110 -19.58 -0.47 27.28
C LEU A 110 -20.44 -1.48 26.51
N ARG A 111 -20.06 -2.75 26.48
CA ARG A 111 -20.81 -3.80 25.78
C ARG A 111 -22.13 -4.07 26.48
N GLY A 112 -23.19 -3.35 26.06
CA GLY A 112 -24.57 -3.52 26.48
C GLY A 112 -25.44 -4.10 25.36
N PRO A 113 -26.71 -4.46 25.63
CA PRO A 113 -27.66 -4.82 24.60
C PRO A 113 -27.90 -3.62 23.69
N GLY A 114 -27.45 -3.68 22.44
CA GLY A 114 -27.74 -2.69 21.40
C GLY A 114 -26.59 -1.77 21.00
N GLY A 115 -25.45 -1.69 21.73
CA GLY A 115 -24.36 -0.77 21.40
C GLY A 115 -23.08 -1.47 20.92
N GLY A 116 -22.67 -1.26 19.66
CA GLY A 116 -21.35 -1.66 19.14
C GLY A 116 -20.33 -0.52 19.23
N THR A 117 -19.04 -0.85 19.21
CA THR A 117 -17.97 0.14 19.08
C THR A 117 -17.37 0.05 17.69
N VAL A 118 -17.45 1.16 16.95
CA VAL A 118 -16.79 1.36 15.65
C VAL A 118 -15.47 2.09 15.91
N LEU A 119 -14.36 1.47 15.60
CA LEU A 119 -13.06 2.11 15.56
C LEU A 119 -12.79 2.60 14.15
N PHE A 120 -12.84 3.91 13.94
CA PHE A 120 -12.39 4.55 12.70
C PHE A 120 -10.90 4.85 12.81
N LEU A 121 -10.11 4.23 11.94
CA LEU A 121 -8.67 4.39 11.89
C LEU A 121 -8.27 5.09 10.58
N ASP A 122 -7.95 6.38 10.69
CA ASP A 122 -7.53 7.17 9.55
C ASP A 122 -6.08 6.86 9.17
N GLU A 123 -5.80 6.81 7.86
CA GLU A 123 -4.51 6.46 7.28
C GLU A 123 -3.94 5.13 7.82
N ILE A 124 -4.77 4.09 7.84
CA ILE A 124 -4.45 2.77 8.43
C ILE A 124 -3.13 2.17 7.91
N HIS A 125 -2.66 2.56 6.73
CA HIS A 125 -1.40 2.11 6.15
C HIS A 125 -0.15 2.53 6.96
N HIS A 126 -0.26 3.51 7.86
CA HIS A 126 0.80 3.86 8.80
C HIS A 126 0.91 2.92 10.00
N PHE A 127 -0.05 2.03 10.22
CA PHE A 127 0.07 1.03 11.28
C PHE A 127 1.11 -0.03 10.93
N SER A 128 2.08 -0.22 11.83
CA SER A 128 3.03 -1.32 11.75
C SER A 128 2.32 -2.68 11.84
N ARG A 129 2.98 -3.75 11.39
CA ARG A 129 2.44 -5.12 11.49
C ARG A 129 2.01 -5.47 12.90
N THR A 130 2.80 -5.12 13.92
CA THR A 130 2.47 -5.36 15.32
C THR A 130 1.20 -4.64 15.78
N GLN A 131 0.96 -3.43 15.29
CA GLN A 131 -0.26 -2.68 15.60
C GLN A 131 -1.48 -3.28 14.89
N GLN A 132 -1.32 -3.71 13.63
CA GLN A 132 -2.37 -4.41 12.89
C GLN A 132 -2.73 -5.74 13.57
N ASP A 133 -1.75 -6.53 14.01
CA ASP A 133 -1.94 -7.80 14.70
C ASP A 133 -2.67 -7.61 16.05
N ALA A 134 -2.43 -6.50 16.73
CA ALA A 134 -3.13 -6.17 17.98
C ALA A 134 -4.64 -5.95 17.80
N LEU A 135 -5.11 -5.60 16.60
CA LEU A 135 -6.53 -5.43 16.28
C LEU A 135 -7.24 -6.76 16.00
N LEU A 136 -6.52 -7.76 15.45
CA LEU A 136 -7.11 -8.98 14.92
C LEU A 136 -8.07 -9.71 15.88
N PRO A 137 -7.69 -10.01 17.16
CA PRO A 137 -8.58 -10.75 18.07
C PRO A 137 -9.89 -10.02 18.36
N HIS A 138 -9.86 -8.69 18.29
CA HIS A 138 -10.98 -7.83 18.65
C HIS A 138 -11.93 -7.61 17.48
N VAL A 139 -11.40 -7.60 16.26
CA VAL A 139 -12.16 -7.61 14.99
C VAL A 139 -12.82 -8.97 14.80
N GLU A 140 -12.09 -10.08 15.00
CA GLU A 140 -12.62 -11.45 14.91
C GLU A 140 -13.77 -11.72 15.89
N SER A 141 -13.60 -11.29 17.14
CA SER A 141 -14.62 -11.49 18.17
C SER A 141 -15.85 -10.58 18.02
N GLY A 142 -15.81 -9.62 17.06
CA GLY A 142 -16.85 -8.60 16.89
C GLY A 142 -16.97 -7.65 18.09
N LEU A 143 -15.94 -7.56 18.94
CA LEU A 143 -15.89 -6.58 20.02
C LEU A 143 -15.78 -5.16 19.47
N ILE A 144 -15.00 -5.01 18.42
CA ILE A 144 -14.80 -3.77 17.67
C ILE A 144 -15.12 -4.03 16.20
N THR A 145 -15.88 -3.13 15.61
CA THR A 145 -15.98 -3.03 14.16
C THR A 145 -14.92 -2.06 13.67
N LEU A 146 -14.01 -2.51 12.83
CA LEU A 146 -12.95 -1.69 12.26
C LEU A 146 -13.40 -1.02 10.97
N ILE A 147 -13.32 0.31 10.90
CA ILE A 147 -13.41 1.06 9.64
C ILE A 147 -12.06 1.74 9.42
N GLY A 148 -11.19 1.11 8.61
CA GLY A 148 -9.93 1.71 8.19
C GLY A 148 -10.15 2.68 7.02
N ALA A 149 -9.39 3.76 6.93
CA ALA A 149 -9.32 4.63 5.76
C ALA A 149 -7.88 4.70 5.25
N THR A 150 -7.72 4.68 3.94
CA THR A 150 -6.41 4.82 3.30
C THR A 150 -6.53 5.44 1.91
N THR A 151 -5.48 6.15 1.50
CA THR A 151 -5.30 6.61 0.12
C THR A 151 -4.42 5.65 -0.70
N GLU A 152 -3.79 4.65 -0.05
CA GLU A 152 -2.89 3.69 -0.69
C GLU A 152 -3.57 2.35 -0.94
N ASN A 153 -2.99 1.55 -1.85
CA ASN A 153 -3.49 0.20 -2.12
C ASN A 153 -3.30 -0.70 -0.89
N PRO A 154 -4.38 -1.19 -0.26
CA PRO A 154 -4.32 -1.96 0.97
C PRO A 154 -3.56 -3.28 0.84
N SER A 155 -3.50 -3.87 -0.36
CA SER A 155 -2.81 -5.14 -0.60
C SER A 155 -1.30 -5.08 -0.36
N PHE A 156 -0.69 -3.89 -0.41
CA PHE A 156 0.74 -3.70 -0.16
C PHE A 156 1.06 -3.28 1.27
N GLN A 157 0.11 -2.69 1.97
CA GLN A 157 0.34 -2.05 3.27
C GLN A 157 -0.25 -2.83 4.44
N LEU A 158 -1.34 -3.56 4.21
CA LEU A 158 -1.99 -4.31 5.26
C LEU A 158 -1.55 -5.78 5.26
N THR A 159 -1.52 -6.37 6.44
CA THR A 159 -1.20 -7.79 6.59
C THR A 159 -2.31 -8.67 5.98
N SER A 160 -1.93 -9.80 5.42
CA SER A 160 -2.89 -10.77 4.88
C SER A 160 -3.90 -11.26 5.95
N ALA A 161 -3.46 -11.30 7.19
CA ALA A 161 -4.31 -11.64 8.33
C ALA A 161 -5.43 -10.61 8.55
N LEU A 162 -5.15 -9.31 8.41
CA LEU A 162 -6.15 -8.25 8.53
C LEU A 162 -7.05 -8.22 7.28
N LEU A 163 -6.46 -8.33 6.08
CA LEU A 163 -7.21 -8.33 4.81
C LEU A 163 -8.25 -9.45 4.73
N SER A 164 -7.97 -10.62 5.30
CA SER A 164 -8.92 -11.74 5.32
C SER A 164 -10.15 -11.51 6.24
N ARG A 165 -10.15 -10.44 7.04
CA ARG A 165 -11.19 -10.13 8.04
C ARG A 165 -11.93 -8.84 7.80
N VAL A 166 -11.55 -8.10 6.78
CA VAL A 166 -12.17 -6.83 6.40
C VAL A 166 -12.65 -6.87 4.96
N LEU A 167 -13.68 -6.11 4.66
CA LEU A 167 -14.10 -5.85 3.28
C LEU A 167 -13.33 -4.63 2.77
N ILE A 168 -13.10 -4.57 1.46
CA ILE A 168 -12.51 -3.39 0.83
C ILE A 168 -13.62 -2.68 0.07
N TRP A 169 -13.81 -1.39 0.38
CA TRP A 169 -14.75 -0.51 -0.33
C TRP A 169 -13.97 0.62 -0.98
N GLU A 170 -14.07 0.71 -2.28
CA GLU A 170 -13.40 1.73 -3.07
C GLU A 170 -14.33 2.93 -3.27
N LEU A 171 -13.84 4.13 -2.90
CA LEU A 171 -14.50 5.40 -3.12
C LEU A 171 -13.90 6.04 -4.37
N ALA A 172 -14.75 6.40 -5.30
CA ALA A 172 -14.36 7.14 -6.49
C ALA A 172 -14.06 8.61 -6.16
N PRO A 173 -13.14 9.28 -6.89
CA PRO A 173 -13.05 10.73 -6.86
C PRO A 173 -14.38 11.35 -7.32
N LEU A 174 -14.68 12.56 -6.83
CA LEU A 174 -15.87 13.28 -7.30
C LEU A 174 -15.68 13.74 -8.74
N GLY A 175 -16.64 13.44 -9.59
CA GLY A 175 -16.66 13.94 -10.96
C GLY A 175 -17.06 15.43 -11.02
N GLU A 176 -16.88 16.04 -12.17
CA GLU A 176 -17.21 17.46 -12.39
C GLU A 176 -18.65 17.80 -12.03
N THR A 177 -19.61 16.97 -12.43
CA THR A 177 -21.04 17.18 -12.12
C THR A 177 -21.30 17.18 -10.61
N GLN A 178 -20.69 16.29 -9.85
CA GLN A 178 -20.81 16.22 -8.40
C GLN A 178 -20.14 17.42 -7.71
N LEU A 179 -19.02 17.88 -8.23
CA LEU A 179 -18.32 19.05 -7.70
C LEU A 179 -19.11 20.34 -7.95
N LEU A 180 -19.71 20.51 -9.14
CA LEU A 180 -20.60 21.63 -9.43
C LEU A 180 -21.85 21.59 -8.54
N GLU A 181 -22.42 20.42 -8.28
CA GLU A 181 -23.53 20.28 -7.32
C GLU A 181 -23.09 20.64 -5.90
N LEU A 182 -21.87 20.29 -5.49
CA LEU A 182 -21.32 20.68 -4.18
C LEU A 182 -21.15 22.19 -4.07
N VAL A 183 -20.65 22.87 -5.12
CA VAL A 183 -20.59 24.34 -5.19
C VAL A 183 -21.98 24.93 -5.04
N ARG A 184 -22.97 24.46 -5.82
CA ARG A 184 -24.35 24.91 -5.75
C ARG A 184 -24.94 24.79 -4.33
N ARG A 185 -24.75 23.65 -3.67
CA ARG A 185 -25.16 23.43 -2.27
C ARG A 185 -24.46 24.39 -1.32
N ALA A 186 -23.14 24.53 -1.44
CA ALA A 186 -22.37 25.42 -0.59
C ALA A 186 -22.77 26.89 -0.72
N MET A 187 -23.16 27.31 -1.92
CA MET A 187 -23.66 28.68 -2.18
C MET A 187 -25.08 28.93 -1.68
N SER A 188 -25.96 27.91 -1.66
CA SER A 188 -27.39 28.08 -1.35
C SER A 188 -27.76 27.71 0.10
N GLU A 189 -27.06 26.76 0.72
CA GLU A 189 -27.42 26.27 2.06
C GLU A 189 -27.01 27.23 3.18
N PRO A 190 -27.85 27.38 4.25
CA PRO A 190 -27.49 28.21 5.41
C PRO A 190 -26.19 27.84 6.12
N ARG A 191 -25.86 26.55 6.14
CA ARG A 191 -24.58 26.05 6.70
C ARG A 191 -23.38 26.32 5.80
N GLY A 192 -23.62 26.68 4.53
CA GLY A 192 -22.63 27.10 3.56
C GLY A 192 -22.41 28.62 3.55
N LEU A 193 -22.53 29.20 2.39
CA LEU A 193 -22.42 30.64 2.12
C LEU A 193 -23.78 31.30 1.85
N GLY A 194 -24.90 30.54 1.88
CA GLY A 194 -26.23 31.02 1.54
C GLY A 194 -26.70 32.22 2.37
N GLY A 195 -26.28 32.32 3.65
CA GLY A 195 -26.57 33.46 4.52
C GLY A 195 -25.92 34.79 4.10
N ARG A 196 -24.94 34.77 3.19
CA ARG A 196 -24.24 35.96 2.69
C ARG A 196 -24.82 36.54 1.39
N GLY A 197 -25.74 35.81 0.75
CA GLY A 197 -26.36 36.22 -0.53
C GLY A 197 -25.37 36.33 -1.69
N LEU A 198 -24.22 35.71 -1.60
CA LEU A 198 -23.22 35.70 -2.67
C LEU A 198 -23.72 34.89 -3.87
N THR A 199 -23.29 35.30 -5.06
CA THR A 199 -23.46 34.53 -6.30
C THR A 199 -22.10 34.06 -6.82
N ILE A 200 -22.10 33.09 -7.71
CA ILE A 200 -20.88 32.59 -8.39
C ILE A 200 -21.14 32.55 -9.90
N ALA A 201 -20.22 33.06 -10.68
CA ALA A 201 -20.28 32.98 -12.13
C ALA A 201 -20.10 31.51 -12.59
N PRO A 202 -20.81 31.03 -13.64
CA PRO A 202 -20.72 29.65 -14.08
C PRO A 202 -19.30 29.21 -14.43
N ASP A 203 -18.52 30.04 -15.10
CA ASP A 203 -17.14 29.78 -15.46
C ASP A 203 -16.18 29.77 -14.25
N ALA A 204 -16.51 30.48 -13.18
CA ALA A 204 -15.80 30.42 -11.90
C ALA A 204 -16.06 29.08 -11.19
N ALA A 205 -17.32 28.62 -11.19
CA ALA A 205 -17.67 27.31 -10.63
C ALA A 205 -16.99 26.16 -11.39
N GLU A 206 -16.98 26.21 -12.72
CA GLU A 206 -16.26 25.26 -13.57
C GLU A 206 -14.73 25.27 -13.30
N ALA A 207 -14.13 26.46 -13.19
CA ALA A 207 -12.72 26.58 -12.87
C ALA A 207 -12.36 25.93 -11.52
N LEU A 208 -13.18 26.16 -10.47
CA LEU A 208 -13.02 25.51 -9.18
C LEU A 208 -13.18 23.98 -9.27
N ALA A 209 -14.21 23.50 -9.98
CA ALA A 209 -14.47 22.07 -10.12
C ALA A 209 -13.32 21.34 -10.86
N LEU A 210 -12.79 21.93 -11.92
CA LEU A 210 -11.65 21.38 -12.67
C LEU A 210 -10.35 21.48 -11.88
N GLY A 211 -10.13 22.60 -11.18
CA GLY A 211 -8.87 22.87 -10.48
C GLY A 211 -8.66 22.08 -9.19
N CYS A 212 -9.72 21.54 -8.57
CA CYS A 212 -9.62 20.79 -7.33
C CYS A 212 -9.35 19.28 -7.50
N GLY A 213 -9.28 18.76 -8.74
CA GLY A 213 -8.86 17.38 -9.02
C GLY A 213 -9.73 16.28 -8.39
N GLY A 214 -11.02 16.53 -8.14
CA GLY A 214 -11.92 15.54 -7.52
C GLY A 214 -11.99 15.61 -5.98
N ASP A 215 -11.26 16.53 -5.35
CA ASP A 215 -11.23 16.68 -3.88
C ASP A 215 -12.26 17.74 -3.40
N ALA A 216 -13.32 17.27 -2.73
CA ALA A 216 -14.35 18.13 -2.14
C ALA A 216 -13.81 19.10 -1.09
N ARG A 217 -12.77 18.73 -0.34
CA ARG A 217 -12.18 19.57 0.71
C ARG A 217 -11.44 20.74 0.09
N ILE A 218 -10.63 20.47 -0.95
CA ILE A 218 -9.94 21.52 -1.70
C ILE A 218 -10.95 22.46 -2.32
N LEU A 219 -11.98 21.94 -3.00
CA LEU A 219 -13.03 22.73 -3.60
C LEU A 219 -13.66 23.72 -2.60
N LEU A 220 -14.10 23.22 -1.44
CA LEU A 220 -14.77 24.03 -0.44
C LEU A 220 -13.84 25.05 0.21
N ASN A 221 -12.58 24.70 0.43
CA ASN A 221 -11.59 25.65 0.94
C ASN A 221 -11.30 26.76 -0.06
N CYS A 222 -11.13 26.43 -1.37
CA CYS A 222 -10.96 27.43 -2.42
C CYS A 222 -12.21 28.34 -2.55
N LEU A 223 -13.41 27.77 -2.46
CA LEU A 223 -14.64 28.54 -2.50
C LEU A 223 -14.76 29.49 -1.30
N GLU A 224 -14.42 29.02 -0.09
CA GLU A 224 -14.39 29.84 1.12
C GLU A 224 -13.40 31.01 0.99
N GLN A 225 -12.22 30.73 0.45
CA GLN A 225 -11.18 31.73 0.20
C GLN A 225 -11.59 32.73 -0.88
N ALA A 226 -12.20 32.28 -1.98
CA ALA A 226 -12.72 33.17 -3.03
C ALA A 226 -13.83 34.08 -2.51
N ALA A 227 -14.63 33.58 -1.55
CA ALA A 227 -15.67 34.35 -0.89
C ALA A 227 -15.14 35.29 0.21
N ALA A 228 -13.91 35.13 0.68
CA ALA A 228 -13.35 35.89 1.80
C ALA A 228 -13.28 37.39 1.45
N GLY A 229 -13.74 38.24 2.38
CA GLY A 229 -13.70 39.70 2.22
C GLY A 229 -14.69 40.29 1.23
N LEU A 230 -15.48 39.50 0.51
CA LEU A 230 -16.51 40.02 -0.39
C LEU A 230 -17.70 40.60 0.39
N PRO A 231 -18.26 41.72 -0.04
CA PRO A 231 -19.50 42.24 0.54
C PRO A 231 -20.71 41.31 0.25
N ALA A 232 -21.74 41.39 1.09
CA ALA A 232 -22.97 40.63 0.86
C ALA A 232 -23.59 40.97 -0.53
N GLY A 233 -24.05 39.96 -1.24
CA GLY A 233 -24.62 40.10 -2.58
C GLY A 233 -23.60 40.21 -3.72
N ALA A 234 -22.31 40.13 -3.44
CA ALA A 234 -21.26 40.15 -4.47
C ALA A 234 -21.20 38.83 -5.26
N GLU A 235 -20.61 38.90 -6.44
CA GLU A 235 -20.37 37.75 -7.30
C GLU A 235 -18.94 37.29 -7.19
N ILE A 236 -18.73 35.97 -7.07
CA ILE A 236 -17.42 35.31 -7.19
C ILE A 236 -17.17 35.08 -8.69
N ASP A 237 -16.24 35.85 -9.23
CA ASP A 237 -15.83 35.75 -10.62
C ASP A 237 -14.71 34.73 -10.84
N ARG A 238 -14.39 34.45 -12.10
CA ARG A 238 -13.33 33.50 -12.48
C ARG A 238 -11.95 33.89 -11.93
N VAL A 239 -11.63 35.20 -11.86
CA VAL A 239 -10.33 35.67 -11.38
C VAL A 239 -10.15 35.36 -9.89
N LEU A 240 -11.21 35.54 -9.10
CA LEU A 240 -11.20 35.18 -7.68
C LEU A 240 -11.06 33.67 -7.49
N ALA A 241 -11.76 32.86 -8.31
CA ALA A 241 -11.66 31.41 -8.28
C ALA A 241 -10.24 30.92 -8.63
N GLU A 242 -9.63 31.43 -9.70
CA GLU A 242 -8.28 31.09 -10.12
C GLU A 242 -7.22 31.55 -9.09
N ARG A 243 -7.39 32.71 -8.46
CA ARG A 243 -6.54 33.17 -7.35
C ARG A 243 -6.63 32.24 -6.13
N ALA A 244 -7.82 31.77 -5.77
CA ALA A 244 -7.99 30.84 -4.67
C ALA A 244 -7.31 29.49 -4.95
N LEU A 245 -7.35 29.02 -6.20
CA LEU A 245 -6.64 27.81 -6.65
C LEU A 245 -5.12 27.97 -6.70
N ALA A 246 -4.61 29.19 -6.97
CA ALA A 246 -3.18 29.46 -7.12
C ALA A 246 -2.41 29.60 -5.80
N HIS A 247 -3.08 29.57 -4.64
CA HIS A 247 -2.41 29.68 -3.35
C HIS A 247 -1.58 28.42 -3.02
N PRO A 248 -0.27 28.54 -2.67
CA PRO A 248 0.65 27.41 -2.47
C PRO A 248 0.22 26.42 -1.38
N HIS A 249 -0.66 26.82 -0.45
CA HIS A 249 -1.15 25.95 0.62
C HIS A 249 -2.21 24.93 0.18
N LEU A 250 -2.76 25.05 -1.04
CA LEU A 250 -3.79 24.15 -1.57
C LEU A 250 -3.27 23.16 -2.63
N THR A 251 -2.04 23.37 -3.13
CA THR A 251 -1.42 22.48 -4.14
C THR A 251 -0.77 21.24 -3.54
N HIS A 252 -0.93 20.99 -2.25
CA HIS A 252 -0.40 19.79 -1.60
C HIS A 252 -1.37 18.61 -1.64
N ASP A 253 -1.89 18.28 -2.81
CA ASP A 253 -2.44 16.94 -3.03
C ASP A 253 -1.32 16.00 -3.52
N ARG A 254 -0.49 15.55 -2.56
CA ARG A 254 0.59 14.57 -2.79
C ARG A 254 0.07 13.18 -3.14
N ALA A 255 -1.24 12.95 -3.12
CA ALA A 255 -1.86 11.65 -3.31
C ALA A 255 -2.96 11.66 -4.39
N GLY A 256 -3.15 12.75 -5.15
CA GLY A 256 -4.17 12.85 -6.19
C GLY A 256 -3.79 12.14 -7.49
N ASP A 257 -4.79 11.82 -8.31
CA ASP A 257 -4.63 11.19 -9.63
C ASP A 257 -3.63 11.92 -10.54
N LEU A 258 -3.54 13.25 -10.46
CA LEU A 258 -2.61 14.05 -11.24
C LEU A 258 -1.14 13.75 -10.88
N HIS A 259 -0.83 13.57 -9.59
CA HIS A 259 0.49 13.17 -9.13
C HIS A 259 0.90 11.82 -9.73
N PHE A 260 0.02 10.80 -9.64
CA PHE A 260 0.28 9.49 -10.25
C PHE A 260 0.41 9.55 -11.76
N GLN A 261 -0.37 10.42 -12.43
CA GLN A 261 -0.29 10.63 -13.88
C GLN A 261 1.06 11.26 -14.27
N ILE A 262 1.54 12.28 -13.57
CA ILE A 262 2.83 12.93 -13.83
C ILE A 262 3.98 11.95 -13.57
N LEU A 263 3.93 11.20 -12.46
CA LEU A 263 4.93 10.18 -12.13
C LEU A 263 4.94 9.06 -13.19
N SER A 264 3.76 8.63 -13.64
CA SER A 264 3.61 7.66 -14.73
C SER A 264 4.15 8.21 -16.06
N ALA A 265 3.96 9.50 -16.35
CA ALA A 265 4.49 10.15 -17.54
C ALA A 265 6.03 10.20 -17.48
N LEU A 266 6.63 10.54 -16.33
CA LEU A 266 8.08 10.47 -16.11
C LEU A 266 8.62 9.07 -16.46
N ILE A 267 8.05 8.03 -15.85
CA ILE A 267 8.49 6.65 -16.05
C ILE A 267 8.37 6.23 -17.51
N LYS A 268 7.24 6.54 -18.17
CA LYS A 268 6.99 6.19 -19.58
C LYS A 268 7.92 6.93 -20.53
N SER A 269 8.26 8.20 -20.24
CA SER A 269 9.20 8.97 -21.03
C SER A 269 10.61 8.38 -20.94
N VAL A 270 11.09 8.09 -19.74
CA VAL A 270 12.41 7.45 -19.54
C VAL A 270 12.46 6.05 -20.16
N ARG A 271 11.42 5.25 -20.02
CA ARG A 271 11.28 3.93 -20.66
C ARG A 271 11.26 4.06 -22.19
N GLY A 272 10.60 5.09 -22.71
CA GLY A 272 10.52 5.40 -24.13
C GLY A 272 11.77 6.08 -24.70
N SER A 273 12.84 6.24 -23.89
CA SER A 273 14.11 6.86 -24.32
C SER A 273 13.97 8.33 -24.75
N ASP A 274 13.07 9.07 -24.10
CA ASP A 274 12.87 10.50 -24.31
C ASP A 274 13.41 11.29 -23.10
N PRO A 275 14.66 11.77 -23.13
CA PRO A 275 15.27 12.51 -22.02
C PRO A 275 14.63 13.88 -21.81
N ASP A 276 14.15 14.55 -22.85
CA ASP A 276 13.56 15.88 -22.74
C ASP A 276 12.21 15.82 -22.04
N ALA A 277 11.35 14.87 -22.40
CA ALA A 277 10.10 14.62 -21.69
C ALA A 277 10.37 14.13 -20.26
N GLY A 278 11.39 13.29 -20.06
CA GLY A 278 11.83 12.85 -18.74
C GLY A 278 12.19 14.00 -17.82
N LEU A 279 13.02 14.93 -18.29
CA LEU A 279 13.39 16.14 -17.56
C LEU A 279 12.20 17.06 -17.27
N TYR A 280 11.30 17.23 -18.26
CA TYR A 280 10.11 18.05 -18.08
C TYR A 280 9.20 17.51 -16.95
N TRP A 281 8.91 16.22 -16.98
CA TRP A 281 8.05 15.60 -15.98
C TRP A 281 8.70 15.54 -14.59
N LEU A 282 10.02 15.32 -14.53
CA LEU A 282 10.77 15.43 -13.26
C LEU A 282 10.69 16.85 -12.68
N ALA A 283 10.96 17.88 -13.49
CA ALA A 283 10.87 19.27 -13.08
C ALA A 283 9.44 19.61 -12.59
N ARG A 284 8.41 19.16 -13.31
CA ARG A 284 7.01 19.37 -12.93
C ARG A 284 6.64 18.72 -11.59
N LEU A 285 7.22 17.56 -11.25
CA LEU A 285 7.05 16.94 -9.92
C LEU A 285 7.73 17.78 -8.83
N LEU A 286 8.99 18.14 -9.04
CA LEU A 286 9.79 18.84 -8.02
C LEU A 286 9.31 20.27 -7.78
N GLU A 287 9.01 21.03 -8.83
CA GLU A 287 8.45 22.39 -8.73
C GLU A 287 7.02 22.36 -8.18
N GLY A 288 6.27 21.26 -8.39
CA GLY A 288 4.98 21.00 -7.75
C GLY A 288 5.06 20.65 -6.27
N GLY A 289 6.26 20.62 -5.67
CA GLY A 289 6.47 20.34 -4.24
C GLY A 289 6.49 18.85 -3.88
N GLU A 290 6.68 17.96 -4.87
CA GLU A 290 6.84 16.54 -4.61
C GLU A 290 8.10 16.25 -3.80
N ASP A 291 8.00 15.30 -2.88
CA ASP A 291 9.18 14.79 -2.18
C ASP A 291 10.16 14.15 -3.18
N PRO A 292 11.39 14.69 -3.31
CA PRO A 292 12.35 14.19 -4.31
C PRO A 292 12.67 12.69 -4.18
N ARG A 293 12.42 12.10 -3.00
CA ARG A 293 12.58 10.65 -2.78
C ARG A 293 11.56 9.81 -3.55
N VAL A 294 10.42 10.39 -3.93
CA VAL A 294 9.38 9.67 -4.69
C VAL A 294 9.81 9.40 -6.12
N PRO A 295 10.14 10.41 -6.96
CA PRO A 295 10.68 10.16 -8.29
C PRO A 295 12.00 9.38 -8.24
N ALA A 296 12.87 9.63 -7.26
CA ALA A 296 14.12 8.90 -7.09
C ALA A 296 13.90 7.39 -6.92
N ARG A 297 12.98 6.95 -6.05
CA ARG A 297 12.62 5.52 -5.90
C ARG A 297 12.12 4.91 -7.20
N ARG A 298 11.35 5.67 -7.98
CA ARG A 298 10.85 5.19 -9.27
C ARG A 298 11.94 5.02 -10.31
N LEU A 299 12.94 5.91 -10.32
CA LEU A 299 14.12 5.75 -11.18
C LEU A 299 14.93 4.50 -10.80
N VAL A 300 15.07 4.17 -9.51
CA VAL A 300 15.72 2.92 -9.06
C VAL A 300 14.96 1.68 -9.56
N ILE A 301 13.64 1.67 -9.46
CA ILE A 301 12.82 0.57 -9.97
C ILE A 301 12.99 0.45 -11.49
N LEU A 302 12.90 1.55 -12.22
CA LEU A 302 13.03 1.60 -13.68
C LEU A 302 14.41 1.11 -14.13
N ALA A 303 15.47 1.47 -13.42
CA ALA A 303 16.83 1.00 -13.72
C ALA A 303 16.93 -0.53 -13.65
N ALA A 304 16.25 -1.16 -12.68
CA ALA A 304 16.23 -2.62 -12.54
C ALA A 304 15.25 -3.31 -13.49
N GLU A 305 14.07 -2.70 -13.74
CA GLU A 305 12.98 -3.28 -14.51
C GLU A 305 13.16 -3.12 -16.02
N ASP A 306 13.53 -1.89 -16.48
CA ASP A 306 13.50 -1.52 -17.88
C ASP A 306 14.89 -1.45 -18.53
N VAL A 307 15.94 -1.16 -17.78
CA VAL A 307 17.34 -1.18 -18.26
C VAL A 307 18.00 -2.53 -17.96
N GLY A 308 17.92 -2.96 -16.72
CA GLY A 308 18.37 -4.28 -16.28
C GLY A 308 19.82 -4.59 -16.66
N LEU A 309 20.03 -5.77 -17.23
CA LEU A 309 21.37 -6.24 -17.63
C LEU A 309 21.85 -5.66 -18.97
N ALA A 310 21.03 -4.90 -19.68
CA ALA A 310 21.50 -4.20 -20.89
C ALA A 310 22.53 -3.12 -20.52
N ASP A 311 22.39 -2.49 -19.35
CA ASP A 311 23.42 -1.64 -18.72
C ASP A 311 23.39 -1.82 -17.19
N PRO A 312 24.20 -2.70 -16.64
CA PRO A 312 24.27 -2.94 -15.19
C PRO A 312 24.64 -1.71 -14.34
N SER A 313 25.27 -0.68 -14.93
CA SER A 313 25.62 0.55 -14.21
C SER A 313 24.40 1.41 -13.90
N ALA A 314 23.30 1.23 -14.62
CA ALA A 314 22.08 2.02 -14.48
C ALA A 314 21.49 1.97 -13.06
N LEU A 315 21.50 0.78 -12.44
CA LEU A 315 21.01 0.64 -11.06
C LEU A 315 21.90 1.42 -10.06
N SER A 316 23.23 1.39 -10.25
CA SER A 316 24.17 2.14 -9.40
C SER A 316 23.96 3.64 -9.53
N VAL A 317 23.77 4.15 -10.75
CA VAL A 317 23.49 5.57 -11.00
C VAL A 317 22.19 5.99 -10.31
N ALA A 318 21.13 5.20 -10.48
CA ALA A 318 19.83 5.51 -9.87
C ALA A 318 19.86 5.47 -8.34
N VAL A 319 20.56 4.49 -7.74
CA VAL A 319 20.75 4.39 -6.28
C VAL A 319 21.58 5.56 -5.76
N SER A 320 22.64 5.95 -6.45
CA SER A 320 23.46 7.11 -6.08
C SER A 320 22.64 8.40 -6.10
N ALA A 321 21.82 8.60 -7.13
CA ALA A 321 20.91 9.76 -7.21
C ALA A 321 19.87 9.75 -6.08
N TYR A 322 19.31 8.59 -5.74
CA TYR A 322 18.42 8.44 -4.59
C TYR A 322 19.09 8.81 -3.27
N GLN A 323 20.31 8.33 -3.03
CA GLN A 323 21.09 8.67 -1.83
C GLN A 323 21.45 10.16 -1.78
N ALA A 324 21.85 10.74 -2.91
CA ALA A 324 22.11 12.16 -3.01
C ALA A 324 20.86 12.98 -2.67
N ALA A 325 19.67 12.57 -3.17
CA ALA A 325 18.42 13.23 -2.84
C ALA A 325 18.10 13.20 -1.33
N GLN A 326 18.46 12.10 -0.64
CA GLN A 326 18.26 11.99 0.81
C GLN A 326 19.23 12.86 1.63
N VAL A 327 20.49 13.00 1.18
CA VAL A 327 21.54 13.67 1.94
C VAL A 327 21.56 15.16 1.66
N VAL A 328 21.39 15.56 0.40
CA VAL A 328 21.53 16.96 -0.05
C VAL A 328 20.22 17.74 0.15
N GLY A 329 19.08 17.12 -0.24
CA GLY A 329 17.77 17.80 -0.19
C GLY A 329 17.58 18.84 -1.29
N MET A 330 16.39 19.47 -1.30
CA MET A 330 16.06 20.56 -2.24
C MET A 330 16.74 21.86 -1.83
N PRO A 331 17.14 22.72 -2.79
CA PRO A 331 16.90 22.60 -4.24
C PRO A 331 17.98 21.82 -5.01
N GLU A 332 19.14 21.51 -4.42
CA GLU A 332 20.31 21.02 -5.13
C GLU A 332 20.15 19.55 -5.58
N CYS A 333 19.38 18.74 -4.87
CA CYS A 333 19.17 17.31 -5.23
C CYS A 333 18.48 17.11 -6.58
N ARG A 334 17.89 18.16 -7.18
CA ARG A 334 17.37 18.13 -8.55
C ARG A 334 18.43 17.76 -9.59
N LEU A 335 19.69 18.11 -9.37
CA LEU A 335 20.77 17.88 -10.32
C LEU A 335 21.10 16.37 -10.46
N PRO A 336 21.41 15.62 -9.39
CA PRO A 336 21.63 14.18 -9.50
C PRO A 336 20.38 13.42 -9.99
N LEU A 337 19.18 13.89 -9.68
CA LEU A 337 17.94 13.28 -10.21
C LEU A 337 17.79 13.54 -11.72
N ALA A 338 18.11 14.74 -12.21
CA ALA A 338 18.12 15.05 -13.63
C ALA A 338 19.18 14.22 -14.38
N GLU A 339 20.40 14.10 -13.83
CA GLU A 339 21.47 13.26 -14.38
C GLU A 339 21.01 11.81 -14.53
N ALA A 340 20.45 11.22 -13.47
CA ALA A 340 19.93 9.85 -13.49
C ALA A 340 18.79 9.69 -14.51
N THR A 341 17.90 10.68 -14.64
CA THR A 341 16.80 10.67 -15.60
C THR A 341 17.33 10.63 -17.03
N VAL A 342 18.30 11.48 -17.37
CA VAL A 342 18.92 11.49 -18.70
C VAL A 342 19.68 10.20 -18.97
N TYR A 343 20.50 9.76 -18.01
CA TYR A 343 21.25 8.52 -18.13
C TYR A 343 20.33 7.33 -18.42
N LEU A 344 19.29 7.14 -17.61
CA LEU A 344 18.33 6.05 -17.77
C LEU A 344 17.52 6.16 -19.07
N SER A 345 17.24 7.38 -19.55
CA SER A 345 16.57 7.58 -20.84
C SER A 345 17.43 7.07 -21.99
N LEU A 346 18.73 7.32 -21.94
CA LEU A 346 19.67 6.98 -23.02
C LEU A 346 20.25 5.56 -22.91
N ALA A 347 20.17 4.93 -21.76
CA ALA A 347 20.63 3.55 -21.54
C ALA A 347 19.83 2.57 -22.43
N PRO A 348 20.47 1.50 -22.95
CA PRO A 348 19.77 0.43 -23.65
C PRO A 348 18.74 -0.23 -22.73
N LYS A 349 17.62 -0.68 -23.30
CA LYS A 349 16.50 -1.22 -22.51
C LYS A 349 16.42 -2.74 -22.58
N SER A 350 16.24 -3.37 -21.41
CA SER A 350 15.91 -4.78 -21.29
C SER A 350 15.12 -5.08 -20.04
N ASN A 351 14.01 -5.77 -20.18
CA ASN A 351 13.19 -6.28 -19.09
C ASN A 351 13.32 -7.80 -18.91
N SER A 352 14.37 -8.41 -19.43
CA SER A 352 14.58 -9.86 -19.44
C SER A 352 14.57 -10.46 -18.04
N VAL A 353 15.18 -9.79 -17.06
CA VAL A 353 15.23 -10.22 -15.65
C VAL A 353 13.84 -10.17 -15.03
N TYR A 354 13.09 -9.09 -15.25
CA TYR A 354 11.71 -8.96 -14.76
C TYR A 354 10.82 -10.08 -15.32
N ARG A 355 10.89 -10.33 -16.63
CA ARG A 355 10.14 -11.41 -17.27
C ARG A 355 10.56 -12.79 -16.74
N GLY A 356 11.87 -13.01 -16.57
CA GLY A 356 12.40 -14.24 -16.03
C GLY A 356 11.92 -14.53 -14.61
N TYR A 357 11.99 -13.53 -13.73
CA TYR A 357 11.46 -13.64 -12.36
C TYR A 357 9.96 -13.88 -12.34
N SER A 358 9.19 -13.16 -13.14
CA SER A 358 7.73 -13.31 -13.21
C SER A 358 7.33 -14.72 -13.67
N ALA A 359 8.03 -15.27 -14.66
CA ALA A 359 7.81 -16.64 -15.12
C ALA A 359 8.14 -17.68 -14.04
N ALA A 360 9.26 -17.49 -13.33
CA ALA A 360 9.64 -18.37 -12.22
C ALA A 360 8.64 -18.29 -11.05
N ALA A 361 8.17 -17.08 -10.71
CA ALA A 361 7.17 -16.89 -9.67
C ALA A 361 5.83 -17.55 -10.01
N ALA A 362 5.39 -17.47 -11.26
CA ALA A 362 4.18 -18.14 -11.74
C ALA A 362 4.30 -19.68 -11.66
N GLU A 363 5.47 -20.24 -12.02
CA GLU A 363 5.74 -21.67 -11.89
C GLU A 363 5.70 -22.13 -10.42
N VAL A 364 6.32 -21.35 -9.51
CA VAL A 364 6.29 -21.62 -8.07
C VAL A 364 4.85 -21.61 -7.52
N ALA A 365 4.05 -20.63 -7.95
CA ALA A 365 2.64 -20.56 -7.53
C ALA A 365 1.80 -21.74 -8.03
N ALA A 366 2.12 -22.26 -9.21
CA ALA A 366 1.42 -23.41 -9.80
C ALA A 366 1.89 -24.77 -9.24
N SER A 367 3.17 -24.87 -8.83
CA SER A 367 3.81 -26.14 -8.50
C SER A 367 3.98 -26.44 -7.01
N LEU A 368 3.37 -25.65 -6.12
CA LEU A 368 3.38 -25.70 -4.65
C LEU A 368 4.31 -26.76 -4.02
N SER A 369 5.49 -26.33 -3.53
CA SER A 369 6.35 -27.13 -2.62
C SER A 369 7.12 -28.29 -3.24
N LEU A 370 7.67 -28.13 -4.44
CA LEU A 370 8.64 -29.09 -4.96
C LEU A 370 9.89 -29.15 -4.06
N PRO A 371 10.36 -30.37 -3.70
CA PRO A 371 11.49 -30.50 -2.78
C PRO A 371 12.80 -30.03 -3.42
N VAL A 372 13.67 -29.43 -2.62
CA VAL A 372 15.04 -29.07 -3.06
C VAL A 372 15.78 -30.36 -3.45
N PRO A 373 16.47 -30.41 -4.60
CA PRO A 373 17.29 -31.55 -5.01
C PRO A 373 18.27 -31.99 -3.93
N VAL A 374 18.47 -33.30 -3.78
CA VAL A 374 19.27 -33.88 -2.68
C VAL A 374 20.71 -33.36 -2.67
N HIS A 375 21.32 -33.20 -3.85
CA HIS A 375 22.70 -32.70 -4.01
C HIS A 375 22.85 -31.21 -3.56
N LEU A 376 21.76 -30.43 -3.54
CA LEU A 376 21.77 -29.03 -3.09
C LEU A 376 21.47 -28.87 -1.59
N ARG A 377 21.11 -29.96 -0.89
CA ARG A 377 20.85 -29.91 0.54
C ARG A 377 22.11 -30.04 1.36
N ASN A 378 22.24 -29.24 2.41
CA ASN A 378 23.39 -29.33 3.33
C ASN A 378 23.25 -30.52 4.27
N ALA A 379 24.30 -31.35 4.36
CA ALA A 379 24.40 -32.50 5.27
C ALA A 379 24.97 -32.07 6.64
N VAL A 380 24.19 -31.39 7.47
CA VAL A 380 24.64 -30.84 8.76
C VAL A 380 24.64 -31.93 9.83
N THR A 381 23.63 -32.77 9.91
CA THR A 381 23.51 -33.83 10.92
C THR A 381 23.94 -35.21 10.38
N ARG A 382 24.16 -36.17 11.29
CA ARG A 382 24.39 -37.56 10.91
C ARG A 382 23.26 -38.12 10.07
N ARG A 383 21.99 -37.80 10.47
CA ARG A 383 20.80 -38.24 9.75
C ARG A 383 20.75 -37.66 8.33
N ASP A 384 21.18 -36.41 8.12
CA ASP A 384 21.17 -35.79 6.78
C ASP A 384 22.17 -36.53 5.85
N ARG A 385 23.32 -36.96 6.38
CA ARG A 385 24.30 -37.76 5.65
C ARG A 385 23.74 -39.16 5.29
N GLU A 386 23.05 -39.78 6.23
CA GLU A 386 22.35 -41.06 6.02
C GLU A 386 21.26 -40.95 4.97
N LEU A 387 20.57 -39.78 4.87
CA LEU A 387 19.59 -39.44 3.83
C LEU A 387 20.25 -39.03 2.50
N GLY A 388 21.55 -38.99 2.42
CA GLY A 388 22.29 -38.69 1.20
C GLY A 388 22.35 -37.19 0.83
N PHE A 389 22.04 -36.26 1.76
CA PHE A 389 22.10 -34.84 1.49
C PHE A 389 23.53 -34.43 1.09
N GLY A 390 23.63 -33.55 0.07
CA GLY A 390 24.90 -33.11 -0.51
C GLY A 390 25.59 -34.13 -1.39
N ARG A 391 25.06 -35.37 -1.52
CA ARG A 391 25.70 -36.40 -2.33
C ARG A 391 25.59 -36.03 -3.81
N GLY A 392 26.76 -36.06 -4.48
CA GLY A 392 26.88 -35.72 -5.89
C GLY A 392 26.94 -34.19 -6.15
N TYR A 393 27.13 -33.37 -5.11
CA TYR A 393 27.36 -31.94 -5.32
C TYR A 393 28.72 -31.72 -5.98
N GLU A 394 28.74 -31.02 -7.11
CA GLU A 394 29.96 -30.57 -7.77
C GLU A 394 30.29 -29.14 -7.33
N TYR A 395 31.50 -28.92 -6.83
CA TYR A 395 31.92 -27.58 -6.45
C TYR A 395 32.46 -26.85 -7.68
N ALA A 396 31.81 -25.77 -8.07
CA ALA A 396 32.09 -25.06 -9.32
C ALA A 396 33.56 -24.57 -9.44
N HIS A 397 34.24 -24.31 -8.33
CA HIS A 397 35.63 -23.86 -8.34
C HIS A 397 36.63 -24.99 -8.63
N ASP A 398 36.21 -26.26 -8.63
CA ASP A 398 37.06 -27.39 -9.05
C ASP A 398 37.09 -27.54 -10.59
N ASP A 399 36.18 -26.85 -11.29
CA ASP A 399 36.16 -26.81 -12.74
C ASP A 399 36.91 -25.57 -13.26
N PRO A 400 37.78 -25.69 -14.26
CA PRO A 400 38.61 -24.57 -14.79
C PRO A 400 37.78 -23.41 -15.33
N GLU A 401 36.56 -23.65 -15.81
CA GLU A 401 35.65 -22.64 -16.30
C GLU A 401 34.60 -22.23 -15.26
N GLY A 402 34.60 -22.79 -14.06
CA GLY A 402 33.63 -22.55 -12.99
C GLY A 402 32.24 -23.08 -13.31
N LEU A 403 32.11 -24.12 -14.14
CA LEU A 403 30.86 -24.65 -14.61
C LEU A 403 30.61 -26.06 -14.06
N VAL A 404 29.37 -26.30 -13.65
CA VAL A 404 28.90 -27.62 -13.22
C VAL A 404 27.88 -28.17 -14.20
N SER A 405 27.84 -29.52 -14.32
CA SER A 405 26.92 -30.19 -15.24
C SER A 405 25.53 -30.38 -14.71
N HIS A 406 25.34 -30.28 -13.40
CA HIS A 406 24.06 -30.57 -12.75
C HIS A 406 22.95 -29.58 -13.06
N HIS A 407 21.72 -30.09 -13.09
CA HIS A 407 20.53 -29.27 -13.01
C HIS A 407 20.24 -28.90 -11.54
N HIS A 408 19.97 -27.63 -11.29
CA HIS A 408 19.68 -27.12 -9.94
C HIS A 408 18.18 -26.93 -9.68
N LEU A 409 17.34 -27.11 -10.71
CA LEU A 409 15.89 -27.05 -10.54
C LEU A 409 15.35 -28.33 -9.88
N PRO A 410 14.21 -28.25 -9.19
CA PRO A 410 13.52 -29.41 -8.65
C PRO A 410 13.21 -30.46 -9.73
N GLN A 411 13.04 -31.71 -9.30
CA GLN A 411 12.59 -32.79 -10.16
C GLN A 411 11.24 -32.45 -10.79
N GLY A 412 11.14 -32.63 -12.11
CA GLY A 412 9.97 -32.28 -12.92
C GLY A 412 10.04 -30.90 -13.55
N LEU A 413 11.05 -30.08 -13.18
CA LEU A 413 11.31 -28.76 -13.80
C LEU A 413 12.62 -28.75 -14.59
N GLU A 414 13.24 -29.92 -14.82
CA GLU A 414 14.48 -30.04 -15.58
C GLU A 414 14.26 -29.51 -17.01
N GLY A 415 15.19 -28.65 -17.46
CA GLY A 415 15.12 -28.04 -18.79
C GLY A 415 14.24 -26.81 -18.90
N ARG A 416 13.49 -26.42 -17.83
CA ARG A 416 12.79 -25.14 -17.81
C ARG A 416 13.77 -23.98 -17.96
N THR A 417 13.36 -22.96 -18.69
CA THR A 417 14.14 -21.77 -18.96
C THR A 417 13.33 -20.54 -18.61
N TYR A 418 13.74 -19.82 -17.57
CA TYR A 418 13.06 -18.58 -17.14
C TYR A 418 13.78 -17.35 -17.70
N PHE A 419 15.10 -17.30 -17.63
CA PHE A 419 15.89 -16.19 -18.14
C PHE A 419 16.19 -16.34 -19.62
N GLN A 420 15.77 -15.34 -20.40
CA GLN A 420 16.05 -15.21 -21.85
C GLN A 420 16.67 -13.84 -22.09
N PRO A 421 17.99 -13.76 -22.35
CA PRO A 421 18.68 -12.49 -22.56
C PRO A 421 18.16 -11.75 -23.78
N SER A 422 18.16 -10.42 -23.72
CA SER A 422 17.90 -9.55 -24.85
C SER A 422 19.15 -9.35 -25.70
N PRO A 423 19.02 -8.92 -26.97
CA PRO A 423 20.16 -8.59 -27.82
C PRO A 423 20.73 -7.19 -27.56
N HIS A 424 20.30 -6.50 -26.49
CA HIS A 424 20.63 -5.09 -26.28
C HIS A 424 21.76 -4.92 -25.26
N GLY A 425 22.62 -3.92 -25.53
CA GLY A 425 23.69 -3.51 -24.62
C GLY A 425 24.61 -4.66 -24.19
N MET A 426 25.03 -4.67 -22.93
CA MET A 426 25.91 -5.70 -22.37
C MET A 426 25.24 -7.08 -22.31
N GLU A 427 23.91 -7.14 -22.32
CA GLU A 427 23.18 -8.40 -22.18
C GLU A 427 23.38 -9.33 -23.40
N ALA A 428 23.71 -8.79 -24.57
CA ALA A 428 24.07 -9.58 -25.75
C ALA A 428 25.25 -10.53 -25.45
N SER A 429 26.32 -10.00 -24.83
CA SER A 429 27.51 -10.79 -24.46
C SER A 429 27.22 -11.83 -23.36
N LEU A 430 26.33 -11.49 -22.42
CA LEU A 430 25.84 -12.44 -21.42
C LEU A 430 25.03 -13.57 -22.06
N GLY A 431 24.27 -13.25 -23.10
CA GLY A 431 23.52 -14.23 -23.91
C GLY A 431 24.43 -15.26 -24.58
N GLU A 432 25.53 -14.83 -25.17
CA GLU A 432 26.54 -15.73 -25.76
C GLU A 432 27.17 -16.65 -24.71
N ARG A 433 27.51 -16.10 -23.55
CA ARG A 433 28.02 -16.90 -22.43
C ARG A 433 27.01 -17.92 -21.94
N LEU A 434 25.75 -17.51 -21.80
CA LEU A 434 24.66 -18.39 -21.37
C LEU A 434 24.42 -19.53 -22.35
N ALA A 435 24.50 -19.27 -23.66
CA ALA A 435 24.38 -20.30 -24.68
C ALA A 435 25.44 -21.39 -24.48
N ARG A 436 26.72 -20.98 -24.33
CA ARG A 436 27.85 -21.93 -24.06
C ARG A 436 27.62 -22.75 -22.78
N ILE A 437 27.12 -22.13 -21.72
CA ILE A 437 26.80 -22.84 -20.46
C ILE A 437 25.68 -23.87 -20.69
N ARG A 438 24.64 -23.52 -21.42
CA ARG A 438 23.52 -24.42 -21.71
C ARG A 438 23.93 -25.58 -22.59
N ASP A 439 24.77 -25.33 -23.60
CA ASP A 439 25.28 -26.38 -24.50
C ASP A 439 26.16 -27.35 -23.74
N ARG A 440 27.03 -26.89 -22.87
CA ARG A 440 27.85 -27.76 -22.03
C ARG A 440 27.00 -28.64 -21.09
N ARG A 441 25.94 -28.08 -20.48
CA ARG A 441 25.01 -28.84 -19.63
C ARG A 441 24.22 -29.90 -20.43
N ARG A 442 23.89 -29.62 -21.67
CA ARG A 442 23.19 -30.57 -22.57
C ARG A 442 24.13 -31.71 -23.01
N ALA A 443 25.42 -31.43 -23.20
CA ALA A 443 26.40 -32.40 -23.59
C ALA A 443 26.81 -33.37 -22.45
N SER A 444 26.54 -33.03 -21.19
CA SER A 444 26.77 -33.86 -20.01
C SER A 444 25.46 -34.52 -19.58
N PRO A 445 25.17 -35.78 -19.99
CA PRO A 445 23.96 -36.47 -19.54
C PRO A 445 24.01 -36.66 -18.03
N ILE A 446 22.94 -36.28 -17.36
CA ILE A 446 22.75 -36.50 -15.92
C ILE A 446 22.80 -37.98 -15.65
N PRO A 447 23.71 -38.48 -14.78
CA PRO A 447 23.60 -39.84 -14.30
C PRO A 447 22.23 -39.99 -13.57
N PRO A 448 21.45 -41.03 -13.84
CA PRO A 448 20.19 -41.26 -13.13
C PRO A 448 20.50 -41.30 -11.62
N PRO A 449 19.61 -40.78 -10.78
CA PRO A 449 19.79 -40.85 -9.33
C PRO A 449 20.02 -42.30 -8.96
N GLY A 450 21.16 -42.59 -8.34
CA GLY A 450 21.47 -43.95 -7.87
C GLY A 450 20.35 -44.43 -6.93
N PRO A 451 20.09 -45.70 -6.84
CA PRO A 451 19.05 -46.24 -5.96
C PRO A 451 19.30 -45.75 -4.53
N PRO A 452 18.22 -45.43 -3.79
CA PRO A 452 18.35 -45.01 -2.41
C PRO A 452 19.21 -46.05 -1.65
N PRO A 453 20.15 -45.61 -0.78
CA PRO A 453 20.94 -46.54 0.01
C PRO A 453 20.00 -47.48 0.77
N PRO A 454 20.32 -48.79 0.90
CA PRO A 454 19.50 -49.69 1.70
C PRO A 454 19.33 -49.10 3.10
N LEU A 455 18.08 -49.13 3.59
CA LEU A 455 17.76 -48.66 4.93
C LEU A 455 18.72 -49.37 5.90
N ALA A 456 19.53 -48.56 6.62
CA ALA A 456 20.40 -49.13 7.67
C ALA A 456 19.55 -49.93 8.64
N PRO A 457 20.00 -51.14 9.08
CA PRO A 457 19.25 -51.92 10.04
C PRO A 457 18.92 -51.06 11.26
N GLN A 458 17.67 -51.11 11.67
CA GLN A 458 17.21 -50.35 12.85
C GLN A 458 18.07 -50.79 14.05
N PRO A 459 18.63 -49.86 14.81
CA PRO A 459 19.35 -50.20 16.03
C PRO A 459 18.39 -50.95 16.96
N PRO A 460 18.87 -51.97 17.70
CA PRO A 460 18.04 -52.72 18.65
C PRO A 460 17.37 -51.73 19.62
N PRO A 461 16.13 -52.03 20.05
CA PRO A 461 15.44 -51.16 20.99
C PRO A 461 16.31 -50.96 22.26
N ARG A 462 16.41 -49.72 22.69
CA ARG A 462 17.15 -49.38 23.91
C ARG A 462 16.58 -50.20 25.07
N PRO A 463 17.44 -50.84 25.92
CA PRO A 463 16.96 -51.46 27.13
C PRO A 463 16.18 -50.44 27.97
N GLY A 464 15.03 -50.86 28.43
CA GLY A 464 14.17 -50.05 29.30
C GLY A 464 14.93 -49.51 30.52
N PRO A 465 14.51 -48.40 31.09
CA PRO A 465 15.12 -47.89 32.29
C PRO A 465 15.13 -48.97 33.38
N PRO A 466 16.19 -49.10 34.22
CA PRO A 466 16.20 -50.04 35.31
C PRO A 466 15.05 -49.79 36.25
N PRO A 467 14.47 -50.86 36.90
CA PRO A 467 13.39 -50.68 37.87
C PRO A 467 13.85 -49.75 39.00
N ALA A 468 12.96 -48.85 39.41
CA ALA A 468 13.18 -47.94 40.50
C ALA A 468 13.56 -48.71 41.80
N PRO A 469 14.51 -48.22 42.59
CA PRO A 469 14.82 -48.84 43.88
C PRO A 469 13.60 -48.80 44.79
N PRO A 470 13.37 -49.84 45.61
CA PRO A 470 12.25 -49.88 46.55
C PRO A 470 12.36 -48.70 47.54
N GLY A 471 11.25 -48.02 47.74
CA GLY A 471 11.13 -46.89 48.66
C GLY A 471 11.44 -47.29 50.11
N PRO A 472 11.85 -46.35 50.99
CA PRO A 472 12.32 -46.62 52.34
C PRO A 472 11.22 -46.84 53.42
N ASP A 473 10.01 -47.33 53.07
CA ASP A 473 8.92 -47.54 54.04
C ASP A 473 8.42 -48.99 54.01
N ALA A 474 9.20 -49.89 54.62
CA ALA A 474 8.69 -51.22 55.08
C ALA A 474 9.57 -51.76 56.20
N ALA A 475 9.75 -51.01 57.31
CA ALA A 475 10.27 -51.56 58.58
C ALA A 475 9.79 -50.72 59.72
N ALA A 476 8.55 -50.95 60.18
CA ALA A 476 8.11 -50.66 61.56
C ALA A 476 6.83 -51.43 61.89
N GLY A 477 7.03 -52.45 62.70
CA GLY A 477 6.00 -52.96 63.60
C GLY A 477 6.03 -54.50 63.76
N PRO A 478 5.70 -55.04 64.93
CA PRO A 478 5.66 -54.43 66.26
C PRO A 478 6.83 -54.75 67.11
#